data_e9336a03185b27714805ad82fa6b91db
#
_entry.id   e9336a03185b27714805ad82fa6b91db
#
_cell.length_a   1.000
_cell.length_b   1.000
_cell.length_c   1.000
_cell.angle_alpha   90.00
_cell.angle_beta   90.00
_cell.angle_gamma   90.00
#
_symmetry.space_group_name_H-M   'P 1'
#
loop_
_entity.id
_entity.type
_entity.pdbx_description
1 polymer ?
#
loop_
_entity_poly.entity_id
_entity_poly.type
_entity_poly.pdbx_seq_one_letter_code
_entity_poly.pdbx_strand_id
1 'polypeptide(L)'
;MSSGQSFSHSLMKLPLSVLVKGTSIPSNPVEDLNIDLGKPIVYALPFRSSVDLLTLQKHALELGLPDPLSKLEIGGKSLPRYVFISSRKTLLQDDDYVPASSIEVFSELLALHADDSELDVQVIPATVLWGRKPGKENNQKPYLQAMNGLEKSIAVLIAGRDCLVRFSPVVSLRYMANSHGTDSTIAHKLARVARIHFSRQKLAASGPNLPSRQALFDRLLKSEAIKKAIEDEAKSKNISIEKASKEAQDIMDEIAANFSYSLIKRGEKILGWLWNKLYQGLHINNASTVRKLAQDGHEIVYVPCHRSHMDYLLLSYVLYNEGMVPPHIAADINLNFFPSGPIFRHGGAFFIRRSFKGNKLYSTIFREYLAELFAKGYSVEYFSEGGRSRTGRLLQAKTGMLAMTIQAMLRGMNRPVTLVPVYIGYEHVM
;
A
#
# COMPACT_ATOMS: atom_id res chain seq x y z
N MET A 1 -7.70 22.65 -30.51
CA MET A 1 -8.46 21.58 -29.82
C MET A 1 -8.73 21.90 -28.33
N SER A 2 -8.96 23.15 -27.97
CA SER A 2 -9.02 23.61 -26.55
C SER A 2 -10.42 23.94 -25.98
N SER A 3 -11.43 24.18 -26.81
CA SER A 3 -12.77 24.58 -26.30
C SER A 3 -13.63 23.42 -25.81
N GLY A 4 -13.54 22.24 -26.41
CA GLY A 4 -14.37 21.09 -26.02
C GLY A 4 -13.95 20.42 -24.70
N GLN A 5 -12.64 20.46 -24.35
CA GLN A 5 -12.16 19.94 -23.07
C GLN A 5 -12.54 20.83 -21.89
N SER A 6 -12.53 22.15 -22.06
CA SER A 6 -12.94 23.12 -21.03
C SER A 6 -14.41 22.97 -20.64
N PHE A 7 -15.30 22.76 -21.61
CA PHE A 7 -16.76 22.64 -21.37
C PHE A 7 -17.12 21.33 -20.65
N SER A 8 -16.52 20.20 -21.06
CA SER A 8 -16.74 18.91 -20.39
C SER A 8 -16.21 18.90 -18.95
N HIS A 9 -15.08 19.57 -18.69
CA HIS A 9 -14.52 19.72 -17.35
C HIS A 9 -15.40 20.58 -16.45
N SER A 10 -16.02 21.66 -16.98
CA SER A 10 -16.92 22.51 -16.22
C SER A 10 -18.21 21.78 -15.81
N LEU A 11 -18.76 20.95 -16.71
CA LEU A 11 -19.98 20.18 -16.46
C LEU A 11 -19.77 19.06 -15.42
N MET A 12 -18.56 18.49 -15.31
CA MET A 12 -18.23 17.45 -14.33
C MET A 12 -17.83 17.99 -12.95
N LYS A 13 -17.47 19.26 -12.81
CA LYS A 13 -17.00 19.84 -11.54
C LYS A 13 -18.06 19.80 -10.43
N LEU A 14 -19.29 20.19 -10.73
CA LEU A 14 -20.37 20.26 -9.74
C LEU A 14 -20.73 18.92 -9.12
N PRO A 15 -21.01 17.83 -9.89
CA PRO A 15 -21.30 16.54 -9.30
C PRO A 15 -20.10 15.92 -8.59
N LEU A 16 -18.86 16.12 -9.10
CA LEU A 16 -17.66 15.58 -8.47
C LEU A 16 -17.37 16.27 -7.13
N SER A 17 -17.56 17.58 -7.00
CA SER A 17 -17.31 18.30 -5.74
C SER A 17 -18.18 17.81 -4.58
N VAL A 18 -19.41 17.37 -4.87
CA VAL A 18 -20.36 16.85 -3.87
C VAL A 18 -20.15 15.36 -3.60
N LEU A 19 -19.86 14.58 -4.64
CA LEU A 19 -19.74 13.12 -4.54
C LEU A 19 -18.38 12.66 -4.00
N VAL A 20 -17.31 13.42 -4.29
CA VAL A 20 -15.95 13.05 -3.91
C VAL A 20 -15.56 13.74 -2.61
N LYS A 21 -15.53 12.96 -1.54
CA LYS A 21 -14.91 13.31 -0.26
C LYS A 21 -13.66 12.45 -0.11
N GLY A 22 -12.53 12.99 -0.52
CA GLY A 22 -11.25 12.32 -0.44
C GLY A 22 -10.41 12.77 0.76
N THR A 23 -9.41 11.98 1.08
CA THR A 23 -8.35 12.33 2.02
C THR A 23 -7.08 12.60 1.24
N SER A 24 -6.35 13.66 1.59
CA SER A 24 -5.03 13.94 1.02
C SER A 24 -3.94 13.40 1.92
N ILE A 25 -2.93 12.76 1.35
CA ILE A 25 -1.75 12.28 2.08
C ILE A 25 -0.49 12.72 1.33
N PRO A 26 0.43 13.41 2.02
CA PRO A 26 0.29 13.93 3.39
C PRO A 26 -0.78 15.01 3.51
N SER A 27 -1.21 15.30 4.73
CA SER A 27 -2.24 16.33 4.99
C SER A 27 -1.72 17.75 4.76
N ASN A 28 -0.42 17.98 4.91
CA ASN A 28 0.27 19.22 4.58
C ASN A 28 1.43 18.95 3.60
N PRO A 29 1.14 18.75 2.30
CA PRO A 29 2.16 18.35 1.35
C PRO A 29 3.25 19.43 1.13
N VAL A 30 2.95 20.71 1.34
CA VAL A 30 3.93 21.78 1.16
C VAL A 30 5.07 21.62 2.16
N GLU A 31 4.76 21.44 3.43
CA GLU A 31 5.78 21.25 4.49
C GLU A 31 6.35 19.82 4.47
N ASP A 32 5.50 18.80 4.44
CA ASP A 32 5.90 17.40 4.58
C ASP A 32 6.76 16.88 3.41
N LEU A 33 6.61 17.49 2.22
CA LEU A 33 7.35 17.12 1.02
C LEU A 33 8.37 18.19 0.59
N ASN A 34 8.54 19.27 1.40
CA ASN A 34 9.41 20.41 1.11
C ASN A 34 9.16 21.00 -0.28
N ILE A 35 7.88 21.25 -0.62
CA ILE A 35 7.51 21.87 -1.90
C ILE A 35 7.80 23.37 -1.84
N ASP A 36 8.63 23.83 -2.76
CA ASP A 36 8.94 25.26 -2.91
C ASP A 36 7.92 25.91 -3.86
N LEU A 37 6.97 26.65 -3.32
CA LEU A 37 5.94 27.34 -4.10
C LEU A 37 6.48 28.47 -5.00
N GLY A 38 7.71 28.91 -4.77
CA GLY A 38 8.40 29.90 -5.62
C GLY A 38 8.94 29.33 -6.91
N LYS A 39 9.01 28.00 -7.03
CA LYS A 39 9.48 27.29 -8.23
C LYS A 39 8.34 26.80 -9.10
N PRO A 40 8.57 26.65 -10.43
CA PRO A 40 7.61 26.03 -11.32
C PRO A 40 7.25 24.62 -10.88
N ILE A 41 5.94 24.29 -10.85
CA ILE A 41 5.42 22.98 -10.44
C ILE A 41 4.66 22.33 -11.61
N VAL A 42 4.95 21.05 -11.86
CA VAL A 42 4.24 20.17 -12.81
C VAL A 42 3.79 18.91 -12.09
N TYR A 43 2.51 18.55 -12.25
CA TYR A 43 1.96 17.32 -11.67
C TYR A 43 2.09 16.15 -12.63
N ALA A 44 2.63 15.03 -12.16
CA ALA A 44 2.65 13.78 -12.91
C ALA A 44 1.55 12.85 -12.37
N LEU A 45 0.67 12.37 -13.26
CA LEU A 45 -0.39 11.42 -12.94
C LEU A 45 -0.14 10.08 -13.67
N PRO A 46 -0.53 8.93 -13.08
CA PRO A 46 -0.27 7.62 -13.66
C PRO A 46 -0.97 7.38 -15.00
N PHE A 47 -2.22 7.84 -15.14
CA PHE A 47 -3.07 7.57 -16.30
C PHE A 47 -3.84 8.79 -16.76
N ARG A 48 -4.15 8.83 -18.06
CA ARG A 48 -5.05 9.83 -18.65
C ARG A 48 -6.47 9.65 -18.10
N SER A 49 -6.88 10.60 -17.25
CA SER A 49 -8.20 10.60 -16.61
C SER A 49 -8.60 12.01 -16.20
N SER A 50 -9.67 12.51 -16.83
CA SER A 50 -10.24 13.81 -16.46
C SER A 50 -10.79 13.83 -15.03
N VAL A 51 -11.36 12.72 -14.56
CA VAL A 51 -11.90 12.60 -13.20
C VAL A 51 -10.79 12.68 -12.15
N ASP A 52 -9.64 12.00 -12.39
CA ASP A 52 -8.50 12.09 -11.47
C ASP A 52 -7.90 13.49 -11.48
N LEU A 53 -7.80 14.11 -12.66
CA LEU A 53 -7.26 15.46 -12.79
C LEU A 53 -8.13 16.50 -12.08
N LEU A 54 -9.46 16.43 -12.22
CA LEU A 54 -10.40 17.32 -11.51
C LEU A 54 -10.39 17.07 -10.00
N THR A 55 -10.25 15.81 -9.58
CA THR A 55 -10.10 15.48 -8.16
C THR A 55 -8.78 16.01 -7.60
N LEU A 56 -7.69 15.85 -8.34
CA LEU A 56 -6.40 16.44 -7.99
C LEU A 56 -6.50 17.96 -7.89
N GLN A 57 -7.15 18.62 -8.86
CA GLN A 57 -7.37 20.08 -8.83
C GLN A 57 -8.05 20.54 -7.54
N LYS A 58 -9.15 19.86 -7.16
CA LYS A 58 -9.87 20.18 -5.92
C LYS A 58 -8.93 20.12 -4.71
N HIS A 59 -8.24 19.01 -4.53
CA HIS A 59 -7.36 18.80 -3.38
C HIS A 59 -6.11 19.70 -3.41
N ALA A 60 -5.54 19.96 -4.58
CA ALA A 60 -4.42 20.87 -4.71
C ALA A 60 -4.78 22.29 -4.27
N LEU A 61 -5.93 22.80 -4.72
CA LEU A 61 -6.42 24.14 -4.34
C LEU A 61 -6.74 24.22 -2.83
N GLU A 62 -7.38 23.18 -2.26
CA GLU A 62 -7.66 23.09 -0.82
C GLU A 62 -6.38 23.11 0.03
N LEU A 63 -5.27 22.65 -0.51
CA LEU A 63 -3.95 22.56 0.16
C LEU A 63 -3.00 23.70 -0.19
N GLY A 64 -3.50 24.74 -0.88
CA GLY A 64 -2.67 25.90 -1.26
C GLY A 64 -1.64 25.63 -2.36
N LEU A 65 -1.76 24.52 -3.08
CA LEU A 65 -0.91 24.19 -4.22
C LEU A 65 -1.42 24.86 -5.51
N PRO A 66 -0.55 25.12 -6.51
CA PRO A 66 -0.95 25.68 -7.79
C PRO A 66 -2.01 24.85 -8.51
N ASP A 67 -2.92 25.51 -9.21
CA ASP A 67 -3.98 24.83 -9.99
C ASP A 67 -3.39 23.94 -11.08
N PRO A 68 -3.59 22.60 -11.04
CA PRO A 68 -3.11 21.69 -12.08
C PRO A 68 -3.63 22.01 -13.48
N LEU A 69 -4.80 22.65 -13.60
CA LEU A 69 -5.40 23.02 -14.89
C LEU A 69 -4.89 24.36 -15.43
N SER A 70 -4.18 25.14 -14.62
CA SER A 70 -3.55 26.38 -15.10
C SER A 70 -2.39 26.06 -16.02
N LYS A 71 -2.07 27.01 -16.91
CA LYS A 71 -0.88 26.91 -17.72
C LYS A 71 0.37 27.31 -16.92
N LEU A 72 1.49 26.73 -17.29
CA LEU A 72 2.80 27.06 -16.80
C LEU A 72 3.52 27.91 -17.86
N GLU A 73 3.67 29.21 -17.57
CA GLU A 73 4.44 30.11 -18.42
C GLU A 73 5.90 30.09 -17.96
N ILE A 74 6.78 29.59 -18.84
CA ILE A 74 8.20 29.37 -18.51
C ILE A 74 9.05 29.45 -19.79
N GLY A 75 10.15 30.22 -19.76
CA GLY A 75 11.06 30.39 -20.91
C GLY A 75 10.34 30.87 -22.18
N GLY A 76 9.30 31.72 -22.04
CA GLY A 76 8.49 32.19 -23.16
C GLY A 76 7.56 31.15 -23.77
N LYS A 77 7.46 29.96 -23.19
CA LYS A 77 6.54 28.89 -23.61
C LYS A 77 5.39 28.70 -22.62
N SER A 78 4.25 28.29 -23.16
CA SER A 78 3.04 27.98 -22.38
C SER A 78 2.82 26.47 -22.35
N LEU A 79 3.18 25.84 -21.24
CA LEU A 79 3.12 24.37 -21.04
C LEU A 79 1.96 23.97 -20.16
N PRO A 80 1.44 22.71 -20.27
CA PRO A 80 0.49 22.19 -19.31
C PRO A 80 1.17 21.96 -17.95
N ARG A 81 0.49 22.29 -16.87
CA ARG A 81 0.98 22.05 -15.51
C ARG A 81 0.75 20.61 -15.03
N TYR A 82 0.35 19.71 -15.91
CA TYR A 82 0.18 18.28 -15.64
C TYR A 82 0.66 17.43 -16.81
N VAL A 83 1.04 16.20 -16.48
CA VAL A 83 1.43 15.18 -17.46
C VAL A 83 0.87 13.82 -17.06
N PHE A 84 0.40 13.05 -18.04
CA PHE A 84 -0.02 11.67 -17.84
C PHE A 84 1.08 10.73 -18.31
N ILE A 85 1.56 9.86 -17.41
CA ILE A 85 2.69 8.95 -17.66
C ILE A 85 2.33 7.80 -18.59
N SER A 86 1.06 7.34 -18.57
CA SER A 86 0.59 6.23 -19.41
C SER A 86 -0.75 6.56 -20.06
N SER A 87 -0.92 6.14 -21.31
CA SER A 87 -2.21 6.11 -21.98
C SER A 87 -3.00 4.85 -21.58
N ARG A 88 -4.30 4.79 -21.91
CA ARG A 88 -5.06 3.53 -21.80
C ARG A 88 -4.42 2.48 -22.71
N LYS A 89 -4.27 1.25 -22.20
CA LYS A 89 -3.98 0.10 -23.05
C LYS A 89 -5.09 -0.04 -24.07
N THR A 90 -4.74 0.04 -25.34
CA THR A 90 -5.46 -0.65 -26.42
C THR A 90 -5.00 -2.11 -26.42
N LEU A 91 -5.88 -3.05 -26.78
CA LEU A 91 -5.63 -4.51 -26.76
C LEU A 91 -4.37 -4.99 -27.53
N LEU A 92 -3.66 -4.09 -28.21
CA LEU A 92 -2.53 -4.34 -29.09
C LEU A 92 -1.24 -3.61 -28.68
N GLN A 93 -1.17 -2.98 -27.50
CA GLN A 93 0.01 -2.19 -27.10
C GLN A 93 0.80 -2.87 -25.98
N ASP A 94 2.12 -2.93 -26.15
CA ASP A 94 3.08 -3.44 -25.16
C ASP A 94 3.05 -2.66 -23.84
N ASP A 95 3.40 -3.33 -22.75
CA ASP A 95 3.41 -2.78 -21.39
C ASP A 95 4.37 -1.60 -21.20
N ASP A 96 5.34 -1.44 -22.11
CA ASP A 96 6.40 -0.44 -22.05
C ASP A 96 6.11 0.85 -22.85
N TYR A 97 4.93 0.96 -23.46
CA TYR A 97 4.58 2.16 -24.22
C TYR A 97 4.35 3.37 -23.31
N VAL A 98 5.17 4.40 -23.50
CA VAL A 98 5.01 5.71 -22.87
C VAL A 98 4.32 6.65 -23.88
N PRO A 99 3.23 7.34 -23.51
CA PRO A 99 2.58 8.30 -24.42
C PRO A 99 3.54 9.37 -24.93
N ALA A 100 3.49 9.67 -26.21
CA ALA A 100 4.29 10.72 -26.81
C ALA A 100 4.15 12.07 -26.08
N SER A 101 2.93 12.41 -25.64
CA SER A 101 2.65 13.64 -24.90
C SER A 101 3.43 13.79 -23.57
N SER A 102 3.70 12.68 -22.85
CA SER A 102 4.50 12.77 -21.62
C SER A 102 5.99 12.95 -21.90
N ILE A 103 6.47 12.29 -22.94
CA ILE A 103 7.86 12.42 -23.38
C ILE A 103 8.10 13.83 -23.92
N GLU A 104 7.16 14.36 -24.73
CA GLU A 104 7.23 15.71 -25.29
C GLU A 104 7.35 16.77 -24.18
N VAL A 105 6.46 16.73 -23.19
CA VAL A 105 6.49 17.69 -22.06
C VAL A 105 7.80 17.60 -21.28
N PHE A 106 8.26 16.38 -20.96
CA PHE A 106 9.54 16.23 -20.27
C PHE A 106 10.73 16.66 -21.12
N SER A 107 10.71 16.39 -22.42
CA SER A 107 11.76 16.83 -23.34
C SER A 107 11.81 18.35 -23.44
N GLU A 108 10.65 19.02 -23.51
CA GLU A 108 10.59 20.49 -23.52
C GLU A 108 11.09 21.10 -22.22
N LEU A 109 10.73 20.53 -21.07
CA LEU A 109 11.21 20.98 -19.77
C LEU A 109 12.73 20.80 -19.63
N LEU A 110 13.28 19.68 -20.11
CA LEU A 110 14.71 19.43 -20.14
C LEU A 110 15.45 20.38 -21.09
N ALA A 111 14.87 20.70 -22.25
CA ALA A 111 15.42 21.68 -23.17
C ALA A 111 15.47 23.09 -22.54
N LEU A 112 14.39 23.52 -21.87
CA LEU A 112 14.35 24.79 -21.15
C LEU A 112 15.39 24.85 -20.02
N HIS A 113 15.65 23.75 -19.34
CA HIS A 113 16.71 23.68 -18.33
C HIS A 113 18.12 23.71 -18.98
N ALA A 114 18.28 23.14 -20.18
CA ALA A 114 19.57 23.23 -20.91
C ALA A 114 19.88 24.67 -21.35
N ASP A 115 18.85 25.45 -21.67
CA ASP A 115 18.98 26.88 -22.02
C ASP A 115 19.20 27.76 -20.77
N ASP A 116 18.64 27.39 -19.64
CA ASP A 116 18.78 28.07 -18.34
C ASP A 116 19.05 27.05 -17.22
N SER A 117 20.32 26.88 -16.86
CA SER A 117 20.77 25.92 -15.83
C SER A 117 20.27 26.23 -14.42
N GLU A 118 19.82 27.45 -14.16
CA GLU A 118 19.24 27.84 -12.87
C GLU A 118 17.76 27.46 -12.77
N LEU A 119 17.13 27.17 -13.88
CA LEU A 119 15.75 26.74 -13.91
C LEU A 119 15.59 25.35 -13.26
N ASP A 120 14.80 25.30 -12.17
CA ASP A 120 14.47 24.06 -11.49
C ASP A 120 12.95 23.86 -11.45
N VAL A 121 12.45 22.96 -12.28
CA VAL A 121 11.04 22.57 -12.28
C VAL A 121 10.82 21.43 -11.31
N GLN A 122 9.86 21.58 -10.42
CA GLN A 122 9.45 20.57 -9.46
C GLN A 122 8.36 19.68 -10.09
N VAL A 123 8.67 18.40 -10.32
CA VAL A 123 7.68 17.41 -10.74
C VAL A 123 7.11 16.73 -9.48
N ILE A 124 5.80 16.90 -9.25
CA ILE A 124 5.09 16.29 -8.13
C ILE A 124 4.29 15.09 -8.63
N PRO A 125 4.72 13.86 -8.32
CA PRO A 125 3.91 12.69 -8.63
C PRO A 125 2.65 12.68 -7.76
N ALA A 126 1.47 12.62 -8.40
CA ALA A 126 0.17 12.62 -7.73
C ALA A 126 -0.66 11.41 -8.18
N THR A 127 -1.23 10.69 -7.22
CA THR A 127 -2.05 9.51 -7.47
C THR A 127 -3.43 9.67 -6.85
N VAL A 128 -4.47 9.41 -7.63
CA VAL A 128 -5.86 9.36 -7.15
C VAL A 128 -6.32 7.91 -7.12
N LEU A 129 -6.57 7.40 -5.91
CA LEU A 129 -7.01 6.03 -5.68
C LEU A 129 -8.49 6.00 -5.32
N TRP A 130 -9.30 5.34 -6.15
CA TRP A 130 -10.74 5.14 -5.94
C TRP A 130 -10.99 3.85 -5.17
N GLY A 131 -10.92 3.95 -3.84
CA GLY A 131 -10.86 2.80 -2.95
C GLY A 131 -9.48 2.14 -2.93
N ARG A 132 -9.21 1.39 -1.87
CA ARG A 132 -7.91 0.74 -1.61
C ARG A 132 -8.04 -0.78 -1.57
N LYS A 133 -9.04 -1.32 -2.27
CA LYS A 133 -9.28 -2.77 -2.32
C LYS A 133 -8.14 -3.46 -3.06
N PRO A 134 -7.47 -4.46 -2.45
CA PRO A 134 -6.47 -5.27 -3.13
C PRO A 134 -7.10 -6.03 -4.31
N GLY A 135 -6.33 -6.27 -5.34
CA GLY A 135 -6.73 -7.12 -6.46
C GLY A 135 -6.88 -8.59 -6.02
N LYS A 136 -7.47 -9.42 -6.89
CA LYS A 136 -7.49 -10.88 -6.73
C LYS A 136 -6.42 -11.48 -7.63
N GLU A 137 -5.69 -12.52 -7.16
CA GLU A 137 -4.63 -13.18 -7.95
C GLU A 137 -5.14 -13.78 -9.27
N ASN A 138 -6.35 -14.31 -9.29
CA ASN A 138 -6.96 -14.88 -10.50
C ASN A 138 -7.31 -13.84 -11.58
N ASN A 139 -7.18 -12.54 -11.25
CA ASN A 139 -7.35 -11.46 -12.20
C ASN A 139 -5.97 -11.08 -12.73
N GLN A 140 -5.59 -11.58 -13.92
CA GLN A 140 -4.31 -11.30 -14.58
C GLN A 140 -4.10 -9.82 -15.00
N LYS A 141 -4.86 -8.90 -14.40
CA LYS A 141 -4.71 -7.47 -14.67
C LYS A 141 -3.40 -6.97 -14.07
N PRO A 142 -2.58 -6.24 -14.84
CA PRO A 142 -1.38 -5.61 -14.33
C PRO A 142 -1.67 -4.79 -13.07
N TYR A 143 -0.72 -4.76 -12.14
CA TYR A 143 -0.90 -4.06 -10.87
C TYR A 143 -1.26 -2.58 -11.07
N LEU A 144 -0.66 -1.94 -12.06
CA LEU A 144 -0.99 -0.59 -12.49
C LEU A 144 -1.78 -0.67 -13.80
N GLN A 145 -3.11 -0.62 -13.71
CA GLN A 145 -4.01 -0.61 -14.86
C GLN A 145 -5.00 0.54 -14.77
N ALA A 146 -5.21 1.23 -15.90
CA ALA A 146 -6.24 2.24 -16.01
C ALA A 146 -7.63 1.61 -15.94
N MET A 147 -8.53 2.20 -15.15
CA MET A 147 -9.95 1.84 -15.17
C MET A 147 -10.61 2.29 -16.46
N ASN A 148 -11.52 1.48 -17.01
CA ASN A 148 -12.38 1.89 -18.11
C ASN A 148 -13.32 3.02 -17.66
N GLY A 149 -13.87 3.78 -18.59
CA GLY A 149 -14.77 4.91 -18.26
C GLY A 149 -15.97 4.48 -17.42
N LEU A 150 -16.58 3.33 -17.73
CA LEU A 150 -17.70 2.76 -16.98
C LEU A 150 -17.25 2.28 -15.58
N GLU A 151 -16.15 1.53 -15.49
CA GLU A 151 -15.56 1.09 -14.21
C GLU A 151 -15.25 2.27 -13.31
N LYS A 152 -14.76 3.37 -13.89
CA LYS A 152 -14.43 4.58 -13.17
C LYS A 152 -15.67 5.34 -12.70
N SER A 153 -16.71 5.42 -13.50
CA SER A 153 -18.00 6.01 -13.08
C SER A 153 -18.60 5.25 -11.91
N ILE A 154 -18.57 3.92 -11.97
CA ILE A 154 -19.02 3.05 -10.86
C ILE A 154 -18.10 3.24 -9.64
N ALA A 155 -16.80 3.32 -9.83
CA ALA A 155 -15.85 3.55 -8.73
C ALA A 155 -16.09 4.90 -8.04
N VAL A 156 -16.38 5.97 -8.79
CA VAL A 156 -16.73 7.29 -8.23
C VAL A 156 -18.01 7.23 -7.41
N LEU A 157 -19.04 6.55 -7.92
CA LEU A 157 -20.32 6.43 -7.22
C LEU A 157 -20.21 5.62 -5.92
N ILE A 158 -19.43 4.52 -5.94
CA ILE A 158 -19.31 3.61 -4.80
C ILE A 158 -18.20 4.05 -3.83
N ALA A 159 -17.08 4.50 -4.36
CA ALA A 159 -15.86 4.79 -3.61
C ALA A 159 -15.50 6.27 -3.57
N GLY A 160 -16.32 7.18 -4.06
CA GLY A 160 -16.05 8.61 -4.07
C GLY A 160 -15.83 9.21 -2.68
N ARG A 161 -16.42 8.59 -1.65
CA ARG A 161 -16.19 8.95 -0.24
C ARG A 161 -14.97 8.25 0.38
N ASP A 162 -14.28 7.40 -0.36
CA ASP A 162 -13.08 6.66 0.04
C ASP A 162 -11.96 6.93 -0.98
N CYS A 163 -11.98 8.12 -1.56
CA CYS A 163 -10.94 8.59 -2.47
C CYS A 163 -9.71 8.99 -1.66
N LEU A 164 -8.55 8.51 -2.07
CA LEU A 164 -7.26 8.91 -1.52
C LEU A 164 -6.46 9.63 -2.58
N VAL A 165 -6.18 10.92 -2.36
CA VAL A 165 -5.24 11.69 -3.16
C VAL A 165 -3.88 11.67 -2.47
N ARG A 166 -2.90 11.12 -3.14
CA ARG A 166 -1.55 11.01 -2.60
C ARG A 166 -0.60 11.88 -3.40
N PHE A 167 0.06 12.78 -2.71
CA PHE A 167 1.21 13.51 -3.21
C PHE A 167 2.49 12.79 -2.80
N SER A 168 3.45 12.73 -3.69
CA SER A 168 4.74 12.07 -3.46
C SER A 168 5.86 13.10 -3.41
N PRO A 169 7.05 12.75 -2.87
CA PRO A 169 8.18 13.64 -2.84
C PRO A 169 8.48 14.25 -4.21
N VAL A 170 8.87 15.50 -4.18
CA VAL A 170 9.22 16.28 -5.36
C VAL A 170 10.41 15.66 -6.08
N VAL A 171 10.33 15.60 -7.40
CA VAL A 171 11.46 15.29 -8.27
C VAL A 171 11.94 16.58 -8.91
N SER A 172 13.15 17.03 -8.55
CA SER A 172 13.79 18.18 -9.15
C SER A 172 14.28 17.84 -10.56
N LEU A 173 13.83 18.60 -11.55
CA LEU A 173 14.26 18.45 -12.93
C LEU A 173 15.76 18.80 -13.07
N ARG A 174 16.22 19.83 -12.39
CA ARG A 174 17.64 20.23 -12.33
C ARG A 174 18.51 19.07 -11.83
N TYR A 175 18.12 18.45 -10.73
CA TYR A 175 18.85 17.30 -10.18
C TYR A 175 18.91 16.16 -11.19
N MET A 176 17.81 15.85 -11.87
CA MET A 176 17.76 14.79 -12.88
C MET A 176 18.63 15.12 -14.10
N ALA A 177 18.57 16.35 -14.61
CA ALA A 177 19.36 16.80 -15.74
C ALA A 177 20.86 16.79 -15.42
N ASN A 178 21.26 17.31 -14.27
CA ASN A 178 22.66 17.35 -13.84
C ASN A 178 23.24 15.95 -13.58
N SER A 179 22.42 15.03 -13.10
CA SER A 179 22.86 13.65 -12.77
C SER A 179 22.87 12.71 -13.99
N HIS A 180 22.06 12.97 -15.01
CA HIS A 180 21.80 12.03 -16.10
C HIS A 180 21.90 12.64 -17.50
N GLY A 181 22.02 13.98 -17.64
CA GLY A 181 22.02 14.71 -18.90
C GLY A 181 20.62 15.20 -19.32
N THR A 182 20.56 15.84 -20.48
CA THR A 182 19.34 16.51 -20.99
C THR A 182 18.82 15.91 -22.30
N ASP A 183 19.36 14.78 -22.75
CA ASP A 183 18.96 14.15 -24.01
C ASP A 183 17.55 13.51 -23.93
N SER A 184 16.98 13.16 -25.07
CA SER A 184 15.64 12.58 -25.15
C SER A 184 15.51 11.24 -24.39
N THR A 185 16.63 10.53 -24.16
CA THR A 185 16.61 9.25 -23.41
C THR A 185 16.27 9.47 -21.95
N ILE A 186 16.55 10.67 -21.41
CA ILE A 186 16.22 11.04 -20.02
C ILE A 186 14.72 11.19 -19.85
N ALA A 187 14.00 11.76 -20.81
CA ALA A 187 12.53 11.85 -20.77
C ALA A 187 11.89 10.44 -20.68
N HIS A 188 12.41 9.47 -21.45
CA HIS A 188 11.98 8.07 -21.36
C HIS A 188 12.30 7.44 -19.99
N LYS A 189 13.50 7.69 -19.45
CA LYS A 189 13.88 7.22 -18.10
C LYS A 189 12.97 7.81 -17.03
N LEU A 190 12.68 9.11 -17.08
CA LEU A 190 11.76 9.78 -16.16
C LEU A 190 10.37 9.13 -16.16
N ALA A 191 9.81 8.91 -17.35
CA ALA A 191 8.52 8.27 -17.48
C ALA A 191 8.52 6.81 -16.97
N ARG A 192 9.62 6.07 -17.18
CA ARG A 192 9.78 4.70 -16.65
C ARG A 192 9.88 4.68 -15.14
N VAL A 193 10.69 5.55 -14.56
CA VAL A 193 10.83 5.68 -13.09
C VAL A 193 9.50 6.09 -12.47
N ALA A 194 8.77 7.03 -13.07
CA ALA A 194 7.45 7.43 -12.61
C ALA A 194 6.45 6.26 -12.61
N ARG A 195 6.45 5.39 -13.61
CA ARG A 195 5.59 4.18 -13.63
C ARG A 195 5.91 3.22 -12.48
N ILE A 196 7.18 2.97 -12.23
CA ILE A 196 7.62 2.12 -11.10
C ILE A 196 7.17 2.75 -9.79
N HIS A 197 7.34 4.07 -9.65
CA HIS A 197 6.91 4.81 -8.48
C HIS A 197 5.41 4.66 -8.24
N PHE A 198 4.57 4.90 -9.24
CA PHE A 198 3.12 4.75 -9.12
C PHE A 198 2.68 3.33 -8.80
N SER A 199 3.35 2.32 -9.36
CA SER A 199 3.11 0.92 -9.01
C SER A 199 3.38 0.64 -7.53
N ARG A 200 4.50 1.14 -7.00
CA ARG A 200 4.85 1.04 -5.59
C ARG A 200 3.86 1.79 -4.68
N GLN A 201 3.43 2.99 -5.09
CA GLN A 201 2.43 3.77 -4.37
C GLN A 201 1.10 3.02 -4.22
N LYS A 202 0.64 2.41 -5.30
CA LYS A 202 -0.57 1.59 -5.29
C LYS A 202 -0.39 0.37 -4.39
N LEU A 203 0.75 -0.29 -4.47
CA LEU A 203 1.08 -1.45 -3.62
C LEU A 203 1.07 -1.09 -2.14
N ALA A 204 1.71 0.02 -1.77
CA ALA A 204 1.75 0.50 -0.38
C ALA A 204 0.34 0.81 0.17
N ALA A 205 -0.58 1.33 -0.66
CA ALA A 205 -1.92 1.72 -0.23
C ALA A 205 -2.95 0.59 -0.25
N SER A 206 -2.85 -0.34 -1.21
CA SER A 206 -3.84 -1.41 -1.43
C SER A 206 -3.33 -2.79 -1.03
N GLY A 207 -2.03 -2.95 -0.85
CA GLY A 207 -1.40 -4.25 -0.66
C GLY A 207 -1.32 -5.08 -1.94
N PRO A 208 -0.66 -6.23 -1.89
CA PRO A 208 -0.57 -7.17 -3.01
C PRO A 208 -1.92 -7.83 -3.31
N ASN A 209 -2.03 -8.45 -4.48
CA ASN A 209 -3.23 -9.20 -4.86
C ASN A 209 -3.47 -10.37 -3.91
N LEU A 210 -4.70 -10.49 -3.42
CA LEU A 210 -5.09 -11.54 -2.48
C LEU A 210 -5.37 -12.85 -3.22
N PRO A 211 -4.74 -13.96 -2.84
CA PRO A 211 -5.13 -15.29 -3.28
C PRO A 211 -6.51 -15.66 -2.72
N SER A 212 -7.22 -16.57 -3.38
CA SER A 212 -8.25 -17.29 -2.68
C SER A 212 -7.61 -18.20 -1.62
N ARG A 213 -8.32 -18.45 -0.52
CA ARG A 213 -7.83 -19.32 0.55
C ARG A 213 -7.45 -20.72 0.03
N GLN A 214 -8.24 -21.26 -0.89
CA GLN A 214 -7.95 -22.53 -1.54
C GLN A 214 -6.64 -22.47 -2.35
N ALA A 215 -6.45 -21.44 -3.17
CA ALA A 215 -5.23 -21.28 -3.94
C ALA A 215 -3.97 -21.13 -3.07
N LEU A 216 -4.10 -20.51 -1.89
CA LEU A 216 -3.04 -20.47 -0.90
C LEU A 216 -2.70 -21.87 -0.36
N PHE A 217 -3.72 -22.65 0.02
CA PHE A 217 -3.54 -24.02 0.54
C PHE A 217 -2.95 -24.95 -0.52
N ASP A 218 -3.42 -24.87 -1.75
CA ASP A 218 -2.88 -25.65 -2.87
C ASP A 218 -1.39 -25.37 -3.11
N ARG A 219 -0.95 -24.10 -2.93
CA ARG A 219 0.47 -23.74 -3.02
C ARG A 219 1.27 -24.29 -1.86
N LEU A 220 0.76 -24.16 -0.64
CA LEU A 220 1.43 -24.67 0.56
C LEU A 220 1.60 -26.18 0.49
N LEU A 221 0.56 -26.93 0.08
CA LEU A 221 0.61 -28.38 -0.09
C LEU A 221 1.59 -28.84 -1.17
N LYS A 222 1.93 -27.97 -2.14
CA LYS A 222 2.95 -28.25 -3.17
C LYS A 222 4.39 -28.06 -2.65
N SER A 223 4.58 -27.40 -1.50
CA SER A 223 5.90 -27.23 -0.90
C SER A 223 6.52 -28.56 -0.50
N GLU A 224 7.75 -28.80 -0.93
CA GLU A 224 8.47 -30.03 -0.58
C GLU A 224 8.66 -30.21 0.93
N ALA A 225 8.81 -29.09 1.65
CA ALA A 225 8.93 -29.11 3.11
C ALA A 225 7.64 -29.63 3.77
N ILE A 226 6.46 -29.23 3.26
CA ILE A 226 5.16 -29.67 3.78
C ILE A 226 4.88 -31.11 3.37
N LYS A 227 5.18 -31.51 2.14
CA LYS A 227 5.04 -32.92 1.70
C LYS A 227 5.84 -33.86 2.60
N LYS A 228 7.10 -33.54 2.81
CA LYS A 228 7.97 -34.29 3.70
C LYS A 228 7.45 -34.32 5.14
N ALA A 229 6.94 -33.20 5.65
CA ALA A 229 6.37 -33.15 7.00
C ALA A 229 5.10 -34.01 7.12
N ILE A 230 4.27 -34.11 6.07
CA ILE A 230 3.09 -34.99 6.01
C ILE A 230 3.53 -36.46 6.02
N GLU A 231 4.54 -36.83 5.24
CA GLU A 231 5.08 -38.20 5.23
C GLU A 231 5.68 -38.60 6.59
N ASP A 232 6.45 -37.69 7.22
CA ASP A 232 7.03 -37.91 8.53
C ASP A 232 5.94 -38.10 9.60
N GLU A 233 4.87 -37.28 9.53
CA GLU A 233 3.72 -37.36 10.44
C GLU A 233 2.97 -38.67 10.26
N ALA A 234 2.70 -39.08 8.98
CA ALA A 234 2.05 -40.34 8.68
C ALA A 234 2.82 -41.55 9.25
N LYS A 235 4.14 -41.54 9.07
CA LYS A 235 5.04 -42.59 9.63
C LYS A 235 5.05 -42.57 11.15
N SER A 236 5.20 -41.38 11.75
CA SER A 236 5.30 -41.21 13.22
C SER A 236 4.06 -41.67 13.97
N LYS A 237 2.86 -41.39 13.38
CA LYS A 237 1.57 -41.73 13.99
C LYS A 237 0.99 -43.06 13.49
N ASN A 238 1.64 -43.73 12.55
CA ASN A 238 1.16 -44.92 11.87
C ASN A 238 -0.26 -44.74 11.26
N ILE A 239 -0.45 -43.63 10.51
CA ILE A 239 -1.68 -43.29 9.82
C ILE A 239 -1.44 -43.18 8.30
N SER A 240 -2.52 -43.20 7.50
CA SER A 240 -2.39 -43.01 6.05
C SER A 240 -1.93 -41.59 5.71
N ILE A 241 -1.30 -41.43 4.54
CA ILE A 241 -0.87 -40.14 4.01
C ILE A 241 -2.07 -39.21 3.81
N GLU A 242 -3.23 -39.73 3.37
CA GLU A 242 -4.46 -38.98 3.21
C GLU A 242 -4.93 -38.37 4.54
N LYS A 243 -4.84 -39.15 5.64
CA LYS A 243 -5.22 -38.67 6.97
C LYS A 243 -4.24 -37.61 7.46
N ALA A 244 -2.95 -37.81 7.28
CA ALA A 244 -1.93 -36.80 7.62
C ALA A 244 -2.08 -35.52 6.76
N SER A 245 -2.43 -35.66 5.48
CA SER A 245 -2.71 -34.52 4.60
C SER A 245 -3.95 -33.75 5.04
N LYS A 246 -4.99 -34.43 5.52
CA LYS A 246 -6.16 -33.77 6.10
C LYS A 246 -5.82 -33.03 7.38
N GLU A 247 -5.02 -33.62 8.26
CA GLU A 247 -4.50 -32.91 9.47
C GLU A 247 -3.71 -31.66 9.06
N ALA A 248 -2.91 -31.72 7.98
CA ALA A 248 -2.20 -30.55 7.47
C ALA A 248 -3.18 -29.45 6.98
N GLN A 249 -4.24 -29.82 6.28
CA GLN A 249 -5.28 -28.87 5.85
C GLN A 249 -6.00 -28.23 7.05
N ASP A 250 -6.36 -29.01 8.06
CA ASP A 250 -6.99 -28.52 9.28
C ASP A 250 -6.06 -27.52 10.01
N ILE A 251 -4.76 -27.78 10.04
CA ILE A 251 -3.75 -26.85 10.59
C ILE A 251 -3.68 -25.56 9.75
N MET A 252 -3.71 -25.66 8.42
CA MET A 252 -3.74 -24.48 7.55
C MET A 252 -5.01 -23.66 7.77
N ASP A 253 -6.16 -24.33 7.93
CA ASP A 253 -7.42 -23.68 8.25
C ASP A 253 -7.40 -22.99 9.62
N GLU A 254 -6.73 -23.58 10.60
CA GLU A 254 -6.52 -22.98 11.90
C GLU A 254 -5.67 -21.71 11.81
N ILE A 255 -4.55 -21.75 11.07
CA ILE A 255 -3.56 -20.68 11.00
C ILE A 255 -4.04 -19.54 10.11
N ALA A 256 -4.43 -19.82 8.87
CA ALA A 256 -4.47 -18.85 7.79
C ALA A 256 -5.50 -17.72 7.99
N ALA A 257 -5.09 -16.49 7.72
CA ALA A 257 -5.98 -15.34 7.60
C ALA A 257 -6.94 -15.46 6.40
N ASN A 258 -8.00 -14.66 6.44
CA ASN A 258 -8.96 -14.53 5.34
C ASN A 258 -9.31 -13.05 5.14
N PHE A 259 -8.32 -12.27 4.73
CA PHE A 259 -8.39 -10.83 4.68
C PHE A 259 -9.57 -10.31 3.86
N SER A 260 -10.35 -9.39 4.42
CA SER A 260 -11.52 -8.77 3.79
C SER A 260 -11.44 -7.25 3.85
N TYR A 261 -11.21 -6.63 2.71
CA TYR A 261 -11.20 -5.17 2.62
C TYR A 261 -12.51 -4.52 3.09
N SER A 262 -13.64 -5.17 2.83
CA SER A 262 -14.96 -4.67 3.26
C SER A 262 -15.08 -4.59 4.78
N LEU A 263 -14.46 -5.54 5.50
CA LEU A 263 -14.42 -5.50 6.96
C LEU A 263 -13.49 -4.38 7.44
N ILE A 264 -12.31 -4.24 6.84
CA ILE A 264 -11.37 -3.16 7.18
C ILE A 264 -12.04 -1.80 7.04
N LYS A 265 -12.74 -1.55 5.93
CA LYS A 265 -13.44 -0.29 5.68
C LYS A 265 -14.57 -0.01 6.68
N ARG A 266 -15.29 -1.06 7.12
CA ARG A 266 -16.32 -0.91 8.18
C ARG A 266 -15.66 -0.69 9.55
N GLY A 267 -14.61 -1.45 9.83
CA GLY A 267 -13.83 -1.35 11.05
C GLY A 267 -13.21 0.03 11.23
N GLU A 268 -12.68 0.62 10.16
CA GLU A 268 -12.13 1.99 10.18
C GLU A 268 -13.15 3.01 10.70
N LYS A 269 -14.40 2.95 10.23
CA LYS A 269 -15.45 3.87 10.70
C LYS A 269 -15.80 3.68 12.17
N ILE A 270 -15.88 2.44 12.63
CA ILE A 270 -16.19 2.11 14.02
C ILE A 270 -15.02 2.53 14.93
N LEU A 271 -13.79 2.20 14.53
CA LEU A 271 -12.59 2.56 15.25
C LEU A 271 -12.35 4.08 15.24
N GLY A 272 -12.62 4.74 14.12
CA GLY A 272 -12.57 6.20 14.03
C GLY A 272 -13.52 6.88 15.00
N TRP A 273 -14.75 6.39 15.12
CA TRP A 273 -15.68 6.85 16.15
C TRP A 273 -15.14 6.60 17.55
N LEU A 274 -14.62 5.40 17.79
CA LEU A 274 -14.06 5.01 19.10
C LEU A 274 -12.91 5.95 19.51
N TRP A 275 -11.90 6.10 18.64
CA TRP A 275 -10.69 6.89 18.97
C TRP A 275 -10.95 8.38 19.07
N ASN A 276 -11.89 8.92 18.29
CA ASN A 276 -12.16 10.35 18.27
C ASN A 276 -13.29 10.80 19.23
N LYS A 277 -14.11 9.87 19.73
CA LYS A 277 -15.25 10.19 20.61
C LYS A 277 -15.08 9.68 22.05
N LEU A 278 -14.52 8.49 22.23
CA LEU A 278 -14.28 7.92 23.56
C LEU A 278 -12.87 8.20 24.06
N TYR A 279 -11.89 8.24 23.15
CA TYR A 279 -10.54 8.70 23.45
C TYR A 279 -10.36 10.11 22.93
N GLN A 280 -9.45 10.88 23.50
CA GLN A 280 -9.21 12.30 23.16
C GLN A 280 -8.39 12.49 21.86
N GLY A 281 -8.35 11.50 21.01
CA GLY A 281 -7.60 11.50 19.76
C GLY A 281 -6.33 10.64 19.81
N LEU A 282 -5.53 10.73 18.76
CA LEU A 282 -4.31 9.97 18.57
C LEU A 282 -3.16 10.91 18.21
N HIS A 283 -2.05 10.78 18.92
CA HIS A 283 -0.79 11.42 18.53
C HIS A 283 0.09 10.40 17.81
N ILE A 284 0.39 10.66 16.55
CA ILE A 284 1.14 9.75 15.67
C ILE A 284 2.46 10.41 15.30
N ASN A 285 3.57 9.73 15.60
CA ASN A 285 4.90 10.19 15.29
C ASN A 285 5.57 9.24 14.28
N ASN A 286 6.42 9.80 13.40
CA ASN A 286 7.25 9.06 12.44
C ASN A 286 6.47 8.20 11.39
N ALA A 287 5.18 8.40 11.21
CA ALA A 287 4.40 7.67 10.20
C ALA A 287 4.91 7.93 8.78
N SER A 288 5.43 9.14 8.50
CA SER A 288 6.04 9.51 7.22
C SER A 288 7.24 8.64 6.87
N THR A 289 8.09 8.30 7.84
CA THR A 289 9.24 7.40 7.65
C THR A 289 8.77 5.99 7.25
N VAL A 290 7.78 5.44 7.94
CA VAL A 290 7.23 4.12 7.63
C VAL A 290 6.56 4.12 6.26
N ARG A 291 5.82 5.17 5.93
CA ARG A 291 5.19 5.36 4.63
C ARG A 291 6.25 5.39 3.51
N LYS A 292 7.36 6.09 3.71
CA LYS A 292 8.48 6.14 2.77
C LYS A 292 9.05 4.74 2.54
N LEU A 293 9.31 3.97 3.59
CA LEU A 293 9.79 2.58 3.47
C LEU A 293 8.84 1.71 2.64
N ALA A 294 7.51 1.80 2.90
CA ALA A 294 6.52 1.07 2.12
C ALA A 294 6.52 1.49 0.63
N GLN A 295 6.70 2.79 0.35
CA GLN A 295 6.78 3.35 -1.01
C GLN A 295 8.07 2.94 -1.72
N ASP A 296 9.17 2.82 -1.01
CA ASP A 296 10.45 2.34 -1.53
C ASP A 296 10.44 0.83 -1.81
N GLY A 297 9.35 0.15 -1.44
CA GLY A 297 9.11 -1.25 -1.74
C GLY A 297 9.66 -2.21 -0.68
N HIS A 298 9.87 -1.74 0.54
CA HIS A 298 10.25 -2.61 1.66
C HIS A 298 9.07 -3.47 2.12
N GLU A 299 9.34 -4.69 2.49
CA GLU A 299 8.44 -5.53 3.28
C GLU A 299 8.53 -5.10 4.74
N ILE A 300 7.41 -4.62 5.29
CA ILE A 300 7.42 -4.08 6.64
C ILE A 300 6.92 -5.11 7.64
N VAL A 301 7.72 -5.32 8.66
CA VAL A 301 7.37 -6.14 9.82
C VAL A 301 7.20 -5.20 11.01
N TYR A 302 5.97 -5.02 11.45
CA TYR A 302 5.65 -4.20 12.61
C TYR A 302 5.86 -5.02 13.89
N VAL A 303 6.60 -4.45 14.83
CA VAL A 303 6.90 -5.08 16.12
C VAL A 303 6.46 -4.12 17.24
N PRO A 304 5.15 -4.05 17.53
CA PRO A 304 4.65 -3.17 18.58
C PRO A 304 4.92 -3.74 19.97
N CYS A 305 5.04 -2.84 20.97
CA CYS A 305 4.90 -3.21 22.37
C CYS A 305 3.45 -3.64 22.65
N HIS A 306 3.23 -4.50 23.65
CA HIS A 306 1.91 -5.05 23.91
C HIS A 306 1.38 -4.63 25.28
N ARG A 307 0.35 -3.77 25.26
CA ARG A 307 -0.29 -3.22 26.47
C ARG A 307 -1.75 -3.65 26.60
N SER A 308 -2.46 -3.66 25.46
CA SER A 308 -3.90 -3.86 25.41
C SER A 308 -4.30 -4.77 24.24
N HIS A 309 -5.48 -5.38 24.31
CA HIS A 309 -6.10 -5.99 23.14
C HIS A 309 -6.55 -4.99 22.09
N MET A 310 -6.43 -3.69 22.38
CA MET A 310 -6.72 -2.63 21.42
C MET A 310 -5.52 -2.30 20.52
N ASP A 311 -4.31 -2.71 20.89
CA ASP A 311 -3.06 -2.32 20.23
C ASP A 311 -3.06 -2.66 18.73
N TYR A 312 -3.44 -3.89 18.36
CA TYR A 312 -3.48 -4.32 16.97
C TYR A 312 -4.59 -3.65 16.14
N LEU A 313 -5.71 -3.29 16.80
CA LEU A 313 -6.78 -2.51 16.16
C LEU A 313 -6.34 -1.07 15.93
N LEU A 314 -5.65 -0.49 16.91
CA LEU A 314 -5.12 0.86 16.86
C LEU A 314 -4.08 0.98 15.76
N LEU A 315 -3.09 0.08 15.71
CA LEU A 315 -2.05 0.13 14.68
C LEU A 315 -2.65 -0.06 13.29
N SER A 316 -3.55 -1.02 13.11
CA SER A 316 -4.26 -1.22 11.83
C SER A 316 -5.04 0.03 11.39
N TYR A 317 -5.73 0.70 12.33
CA TYR A 317 -6.45 1.94 12.09
C TYR A 317 -5.51 3.08 11.67
N VAL A 318 -4.42 3.27 12.40
CA VAL A 318 -3.40 4.30 12.10
C VAL A 318 -2.82 4.08 10.71
N LEU A 319 -2.34 2.87 10.41
CA LEU A 319 -1.75 2.54 9.11
C LEU A 319 -2.73 2.77 7.96
N TYR A 320 -4.00 2.39 8.16
CA TYR A 320 -5.03 2.63 7.16
C TYR A 320 -5.23 4.13 6.91
N ASN A 321 -5.32 4.96 7.96
CA ASN A 321 -5.50 6.41 7.82
C ASN A 321 -4.24 7.11 7.28
N GLU A 322 -3.06 6.54 7.52
CA GLU A 322 -1.79 6.98 6.91
C GLU A 322 -1.61 6.51 5.45
N GLY A 323 -2.66 5.94 4.85
CA GLY A 323 -2.65 5.53 3.45
C GLY A 323 -1.86 4.25 3.17
N MET A 324 -1.63 3.45 4.18
CA MET A 324 -0.96 2.14 4.08
C MET A 324 -1.96 1.00 4.25
N VAL A 325 -1.63 -0.17 3.73
CA VAL A 325 -2.43 -1.37 3.94
C VAL A 325 -2.23 -1.89 5.36
N PRO A 326 -3.29 -2.27 6.10
CA PRO A 326 -3.15 -2.95 7.38
C PRO A 326 -2.39 -4.27 7.27
N PRO A 327 -1.54 -4.63 8.24
CA PRO A 327 -0.73 -5.83 8.19
C PRO A 327 -1.53 -7.10 8.44
N HIS A 328 -0.94 -8.25 8.14
CA HIS A 328 -1.37 -9.53 8.67
C HIS A 328 -0.85 -9.67 10.10
N ILE A 329 -1.74 -9.97 11.04
CA ILE A 329 -1.48 -9.88 12.49
C ILE A 329 -1.35 -11.27 13.08
N ALA A 330 -0.23 -11.57 13.72
CA ALA A 330 -0.06 -12.79 14.50
C ALA A 330 -0.88 -12.72 15.79
N ALA A 331 -1.93 -13.51 15.88
CA ALA A 331 -2.85 -13.53 17.01
C ALA A 331 -2.77 -14.86 17.80
N ASP A 332 -2.95 -14.80 19.12
CA ASP A 332 -3.04 -16.00 19.97
C ASP A 332 -4.26 -16.83 19.56
N ILE A 333 -4.11 -18.16 19.43
CA ILE A 333 -5.17 -19.10 19.09
C ILE A 333 -6.40 -18.98 20.01
N ASN A 334 -6.24 -18.53 21.24
CA ASN A 334 -7.35 -18.31 22.15
C ASN A 334 -8.31 -17.20 21.71
N LEU A 335 -7.92 -16.36 20.75
CA LEU A 335 -8.79 -15.37 20.14
C LEU A 335 -9.62 -15.97 18.99
N ASN A 336 -9.36 -17.22 18.60
CA ASN A 336 -10.06 -17.92 17.52
C ASN A 336 -11.35 -18.60 18.00
N PHE A 337 -12.20 -17.88 18.70
CA PHE A 337 -13.53 -18.36 19.11
C PHE A 337 -14.65 -17.56 18.43
N PHE A 338 -15.81 -18.18 18.28
CA PHE A 338 -16.98 -17.50 17.70
C PHE A 338 -17.56 -16.47 18.69
N PRO A 339 -17.93 -15.25 18.25
CA PRO A 339 -17.84 -14.73 16.87
C PRO A 339 -16.52 -14.02 16.53
N SER A 340 -15.60 -13.88 17.49
CA SER A 340 -14.38 -13.05 17.36
C SER A 340 -13.39 -13.59 16.35
N GLY A 341 -13.17 -14.90 16.33
CA GLY A 341 -12.22 -15.55 15.42
C GLY A 341 -12.46 -15.22 13.96
N PRO A 342 -13.65 -15.43 13.38
CA PRO A 342 -13.98 -15.04 12.01
C PRO A 342 -13.78 -13.55 11.75
N ILE A 343 -14.14 -12.66 12.69
CA ILE A 343 -13.96 -11.21 12.56
C ILE A 343 -12.47 -10.87 12.46
N PHE A 344 -11.66 -11.35 13.39
CA PHE A 344 -10.22 -11.09 13.38
C PHE A 344 -9.55 -11.68 12.14
N ARG A 345 -9.94 -12.87 11.71
CA ARG A 345 -9.44 -13.52 10.52
C ARG A 345 -9.70 -12.69 9.25
N HIS A 346 -10.89 -12.11 9.13
CA HIS A 346 -11.22 -11.18 8.05
C HIS A 346 -10.52 -9.82 8.21
N GLY A 347 -10.13 -9.45 9.42
CA GLY A 347 -9.27 -8.29 9.71
C GLY A 347 -7.79 -8.50 9.38
N GLY A 348 -7.39 -9.69 8.95
CA GLY A 348 -6.00 -10.03 8.62
C GLY A 348 -5.28 -10.85 9.68
N ALA A 349 -5.96 -11.22 10.78
CA ALA A 349 -5.34 -12.06 11.79
C ALA A 349 -5.08 -13.49 11.29
N PHE A 350 -3.89 -13.99 11.55
CA PHE A 350 -3.54 -15.41 11.47
C PHE A 350 -3.21 -15.92 12.87
N PHE A 351 -3.58 -17.16 13.16
CA PHE A 351 -3.54 -17.66 14.53
C PHE A 351 -2.31 -18.52 14.77
N ILE A 352 -1.73 -18.32 15.97
CA ILE A 352 -0.56 -19.08 16.41
C ILE A 352 -0.85 -19.74 17.75
N ARG A 353 -0.54 -21.03 17.87
CA ARG A 353 -0.57 -21.76 19.14
C ARG A 353 0.52 -21.24 20.08
N ARG A 354 0.24 -21.17 21.37
CA ARG A 354 1.22 -20.71 22.37
C ARG A 354 2.48 -21.57 22.43
N SER A 355 2.33 -22.86 22.18
CA SER A 355 3.44 -23.78 22.06
C SER A 355 3.09 -24.83 21.02
N PHE A 356 4.01 -25.06 20.13
CA PHE A 356 3.98 -26.14 19.16
C PHE A 356 5.29 -26.96 19.16
N LYS A 357 6.02 -26.87 20.30
CA LYS A 357 7.24 -27.63 20.52
C LYS A 357 6.92 -29.12 20.45
N GLY A 358 7.62 -29.86 19.58
CA GLY A 358 7.36 -31.27 19.32
C GLY A 358 6.37 -31.56 18.19
N ASN A 359 5.55 -30.59 17.74
CA ASN A 359 4.69 -30.75 16.56
C ASN A 359 5.41 -30.24 15.31
N LYS A 360 6.12 -31.14 14.63
CA LYS A 360 6.89 -30.81 13.41
C LYS A 360 5.99 -30.39 12.25
N LEU A 361 4.85 -31.05 12.07
CA LEU A 361 3.90 -30.73 10.99
C LEU A 361 3.39 -29.30 11.16
N TYR A 362 2.91 -28.92 12.35
CA TYR A 362 2.44 -27.57 12.63
C TYR A 362 3.52 -26.52 12.41
N SER A 363 4.73 -26.75 12.97
CA SER A 363 5.83 -25.79 12.85
C SER A 363 6.31 -25.59 11.40
N THR A 364 6.25 -26.65 10.59
CA THR A 364 6.61 -26.58 9.17
C THR A 364 5.55 -25.81 8.38
N ILE A 365 4.25 -26.11 8.58
CA ILE A 365 3.15 -25.39 7.93
C ILE A 365 3.17 -23.91 8.29
N PHE A 366 3.37 -23.59 9.57
CA PHE A 366 3.42 -22.20 10.02
C PHE A 366 4.58 -21.42 9.39
N ARG A 367 5.74 -22.03 9.29
CA ARG A 367 6.95 -21.44 8.67
C ARG A 367 6.77 -21.21 7.18
N GLU A 368 6.18 -22.17 6.47
CA GLU A 368 5.88 -22.03 5.04
C GLU A 368 4.80 -20.98 4.78
N TYR A 369 3.78 -20.92 5.64
CA TYR A 369 2.75 -19.89 5.56
C TYR A 369 3.33 -18.47 5.75
N LEU A 370 4.18 -18.28 6.76
CA LEU A 370 4.83 -17.01 7.01
C LEU A 370 5.76 -16.60 5.86
N ALA A 371 6.52 -17.57 5.31
CA ALA A 371 7.36 -17.36 4.13
C ALA A 371 6.55 -16.96 2.90
N GLU A 372 5.36 -17.56 2.70
CA GLU A 372 4.45 -17.20 1.61
C GLU A 372 3.90 -15.77 1.78
N LEU A 373 3.56 -15.34 3.00
CA LEU A 373 3.15 -13.96 3.26
C LEU A 373 4.25 -12.98 2.82
N PHE A 374 5.48 -13.21 3.22
CA PHE A 374 6.61 -12.36 2.85
C PHE A 374 6.90 -12.41 1.36
N ALA A 375 6.92 -13.60 0.74
CA ALA A 375 7.16 -13.74 -0.69
C ALA A 375 6.14 -12.97 -1.55
N LYS A 376 4.91 -12.84 -1.07
CA LYS A 376 3.84 -12.09 -1.72
C LYS A 376 3.86 -10.58 -1.43
N GLY A 377 4.63 -10.13 -0.46
CA GLY A 377 4.73 -8.73 -0.11
C GLY A 377 3.68 -8.25 0.88
N TYR A 378 3.20 -9.11 1.76
CA TYR A 378 2.30 -8.72 2.84
C TYR A 378 3.08 -8.25 4.06
N SER A 379 2.77 -7.05 4.55
CA SER A 379 3.24 -6.60 5.86
C SER A 379 2.72 -7.52 6.95
N VAL A 380 3.55 -7.78 7.95
CA VAL A 380 3.23 -8.65 9.07
C VAL A 380 3.40 -7.88 10.38
N GLU A 381 2.52 -8.13 11.34
CA GLU A 381 2.59 -7.60 12.70
C GLU A 381 2.67 -8.75 13.69
N TYR A 382 3.62 -8.67 14.61
CA TYR A 382 3.68 -9.59 15.74
C TYR A 382 4.26 -8.92 16.98
N PHE A 383 3.77 -9.34 18.14
CA PHE A 383 4.21 -8.85 19.44
C PHE A 383 5.34 -9.72 19.97
N SER A 384 6.57 -9.18 19.96
CA SER A 384 7.76 -9.91 20.42
C SER A 384 7.69 -10.27 21.90
N GLU A 385 6.92 -9.55 22.71
CA GLU A 385 6.70 -9.82 24.12
C GLU A 385 5.91 -11.11 24.37
N GLY A 386 5.12 -11.56 23.39
CA GLY A 386 4.30 -12.78 23.48
C GLY A 386 3.25 -12.79 24.61
N GLY A 387 2.98 -11.62 25.19
CA GLY A 387 1.99 -11.38 26.21
C GLY A 387 1.85 -9.89 26.49
N ARG A 388 0.79 -9.49 27.21
CA ARG A 388 0.55 -8.07 27.53
C ARG A 388 1.27 -7.66 28.80
N SER A 389 1.97 -6.53 28.75
CA SER A 389 2.55 -5.89 29.93
C SER A 389 1.44 -5.21 30.75
N ARG A 390 1.28 -5.59 32.01
CA ARG A 390 0.34 -4.97 32.94
C ARG A 390 0.96 -3.80 33.72
N THR A 391 2.29 -3.74 33.79
CA THR A 391 3.04 -2.72 34.55
C THR A 391 3.52 -1.57 33.69
N GLY A 392 3.27 -1.62 32.37
CA GLY A 392 3.79 -0.65 31.43
C GLY A 392 5.26 -0.85 31.05
N ARG A 393 5.99 -1.78 31.69
CA ARG A 393 7.37 -2.12 31.30
C ARG A 393 7.34 -3.13 30.14
N LEU A 394 8.37 -3.11 29.29
CA LEU A 394 8.55 -4.13 28.26
C LEU A 394 8.79 -5.49 28.91
N LEU A 395 8.15 -6.52 28.38
CA LEU A 395 8.40 -7.90 28.78
C LEU A 395 9.60 -8.46 28.01
N GLN A 396 10.18 -9.55 28.52
CA GLN A 396 11.26 -10.24 27.84
C GLN A 396 10.81 -10.72 26.45
N ALA A 397 11.59 -10.38 25.42
CA ALA A 397 11.27 -10.73 24.05
C ALA A 397 11.33 -12.24 23.80
N LYS A 398 10.34 -12.75 23.09
CA LYS A 398 10.31 -14.12 22.53
C LYS A 398 10.80 -14.07 21.08
N THR A 399 11.90 -14.73 20.81
CA THR A 399 12.61 -14.62 19.51
C THR A 399 12.04 -15.53 18.41
N GLY A 400 11.04 -16.37 18.69
CA GLY A 400 10.51 -17.35 17.74
C GLY A 400 10.03 -16.76 16.42
N MET A 401 9.19 -15.72 16.46
CA MET A 401 8.69 -15.04 15.26
C MET A 401 9.82 -14.31 14.51
N LEU A 402 10.72 -13.66 15.24
CA LEU A 402 11.88 -13.00 14.64
C LEU A 402 12.80 -13.99 13.92
N ALA A 403 13.08 -15.14 14.55
CA ALA A 403 13.88 -16.20 13.94
C ALA A 403 13.24 -16.73 12.64
N MET A 404 11.91 -16.92 12.62
CA MET A 404 11.20 -17.34 11.41
C MET A 404 11.21 -16.25 10.32
N THR A 405 11.11 -14.99 10.70
CA THR A 405 11.26 -13.86 9.78
C THR A 405 12.64 -13.85 9.13
N ILE A 406 13.71 -13.99 9.93
CA ILE A 406 15.09 -14.06 9.42
C ILE A 406 15.27 -15.28 8.53
N GLN A 407 14.74 -16.44 8.89
CA GLN A 407 14.81 -17.65 8.06
C GLN A 407 14.10 -17.45 6.71
N ALA A 408 12.96 -16.77 6.69
CA ALA A 408 12.27 -16.43 5.44
C ALA A 408 13.12 -15.48 4.57
N MET A 409 13.75 -14.48 5.18
CA MET A 409 14.67 -13.58 4.47
C MET A 409 15.85 -14.33 3.84
N LEU A 410 16.49 -15.25 4.58
CA LEU A 410 17.64 -16.01 4.11
C LEU A 410 17.31 -16.99 2.97
N ARG A 411 16.06 -17.36 2.78
CA ARG A 411 15.60 -18.16 1.61
C ARG A 411 15.60 -17.39 0.29
N GLY A 412 15.82 -16.08 0.35
CA GLY A 412 15.80 -15.18 -0.78
C GLY A 412 14.45 -14.48 -0.91
N MET A 413 14.46 -13.18 -0.68
CA MET A 413 13.31 -12.30 -0.88
C MET A 413 13.60 -11.28 -1.98
N ASN A 414 12.59 -10.96 -2.77
CA ASN A 414 12.72 -9.99 -3.86
C ASN A 414 12.78 -8.55 -3.36
N ARG A 415 12.54 -8.33 -2.05
CA ARG A 415 12.44 -7.01 -1.43
C ARG A 415 13.17 -6.97 -0.09
N PRO A 416 13.75 -5.81 0.28
CA PRO A 416 14.33 -5.66 1.59
C PRO A 416 13.24 -5.74 2.67
N VAL A 417 13.53 -6.44 3.77
CA VAL A 417 12.65 -6.51 4.94
C VAL A 417 13.11 -5.50 5.98
N THR A 418 12.16 -4.73 6.50
CA THR A 418 12.44 -3.74 7.54
C THR A 418 11.59 -4.01 8.77
N LEU A 419 12.25 -4.20 9.91
CA LEU A 419 11.60 -4.27 11.20
C LEU A 419 11.29 -2.85 11.70
N VAL A 420 10.03 -2.59 12.00
CA VAL A 420 9.57 -1.30 12.52
C VAL A 420 9.08 -1.49 13.95
N PRO A 421 9.88 -1.11 14.95
CA PRO A 421 9.40 -1.12 16.33
C PRO A 421 8.35 -0.02 16.51
N VAL A 422 7.24 -0.35 17.17
CA VAL A 422 6.15 0.60 17.44
C VAL A 422 5.90 0.70 18.93
N TYR A 423 6.02 1.90 19.48
CA TYR A 423 5.64 2.17 20.85
C TYR A 423 4.18 2.65 20.90
N ILE A 424 3.37 2.02 21.71
CA ILE A 424 1.99 2.40 21.96
C ILE A 424 1.88 2.82 23.43
N GLY A 425 1.54 4.08 23.68
CA GLY A 425 1.31 4.65 25.00
C GLY A 425 -0.16 5.03 25.18
N TYR A 426 -0.71 4.80 26.34
CA TYR A 426 -2.02 5.26 26.76
C TYR A 426 -1.85 6.24 27.90
N GLU A 427 -2.29 7.50 27.73
CA GLU A 427 -2.18 8.52 28.77
C GLU A 427 -3.16 8.27 29.90
N HIS A 428 -4.38 7.79 29.56
CA HIS A 428 -5.37 7.35 30.54
C HIS A 428 -5.96 6.01 30.10
N VAL A 429 -5.93 5.04 31.00
CA VAL A 429 -6.62 3.76 30.81
C VAL A 429 -7.95 3.86 31.56
N MET A 430 -9.05 3.81 30.84
CA MET A 430 -10.37 3.70 31.43
C MET A 430 -10.58 2.30 32.02
#